data_1d7e334f8d59863ce697be237edeb945
#
_entry.id   1d7e334f8d59863ce697be237edeb945
#
_cell.length_a   1.000
_cell.length_b   1.000
_cell.length_c   1.000
_cell.angle_alpha   90.00
_cell.angle_beta   90.00
_cell.angle_gamma   90.00
#
_symmetry.space_group_name_H-M   'P 1'
#
loop_
_entity.id
_entity.type
_entity.pdbx_description
1 polymer ?
#
loop_
_entity_poly.entity_id
_entity_poly.type
_entity_poly.pdbx_seq_one_letter_code
_entity_poly.pdbx_strand_id
1 'polypeptide(L)'
;MITKEDFSIDDRVEKMKKPEMGVIVTFLGVVRGEGEIKGMNVEVYEKMAVDELEKLEREAREKFEVEAVEIVHREGSLKVGENIVVILVGAKHRKEAFRACEYLIDELKERVPIWKKEV
;
A
#
# COMPACT_ATOMS: atom_id res chain seq x y z
N MET A 1 -2.14 -6.35 3.99
CA MET A 1 -3.52 -6.87 4.07
C MET A 1 -4.20 -6.81 2.71
N ILE A 2 -4.89 -7.86 2.35
CA ILE A 2 -5.66 -7.91 1.10
C ILE A 2 -7.14 -7.79 1.48
N THR A 3 -7.89 -6.96 0.77
CA THR A 3 -9.31 -6.75 1.06
C THR A 3 -10.12 -6.42 -0.19
N LYS A 4 -11.38 -6.81 -0.20
CA LYS A 4 -12.33 -6.43 -1.24
C LYS A 4 -13.00 -5.10 -0.94
N GLU A 5 -13.00 -4.71 0.33
CA GLU A 5 -13.65 -3.49 0.77
C GLU A 5 -12.73 -2.28 0.71
N ASP A 6 -13.33 -1.11 0.59
CA ASP A 6 -12.58 0.14 0.68
C ASP A 6 -12.07 0.35 2.12
N PHE A 7 -11.14 1.27 2.27
CA PHE A 7 -10.51 1.56 3.56
C PHE A 7 -10.52 3.06 3.83
N SER A 8 -10.46 3.42 5.10
CA SER A 8 -10.35 4.81 5.51
C SER A 8 -8.90 5.15 5.78
N ILE A 9 -8.35 6.09 5.02
CA ILE A 9 -6.97 6.56 5.22
C ILE A 9 -6.85 7.27 6.57
N ASP A 10 -7.84 8.08 6.92
CA ASP A 10 -7.83 8.80 8.19
C ASP A 10 -7.76 7.84 9.38
N ASP A 11 -8.55 6.78 9.35
CA ASP A 11 -8.54 5.77 10.42
C ASP A 11 -7.19 5.07 10.51
N ARG A 12 -6.60 4.75 9.36
CA ARG A 12 -5.30 4.09 9.31
C ARG A 12 -4.20 4.98 9.85
N VAL A 13 -4.21 6.25 9.50
CA VAL A 13 -3.24 7.23 9.99
C VAL A 13 -3.37 7.36 11.52
N GLU A 14 -4.60 7.51 12.01
CA GLU A 14 -4.81 7.67 13.46
C GLU A 14 -4.35 6.44 14.26
N LYS A 15 -4.59 5.24 13.72
CA LYS A 15 -4.15 4.00 14.38
C LYS A 15 -2.64 3.82 14.37
N MET A 16 -1.96 4.37 13.37
CA MET A 16 -0.51 4.25 13.25
C MET A 16 0.25 5.19 14.18
N LYS A 17 -0.31 6.33 14.50
CA LYS A 17 0.37 7.36 15.31
C LYS A 17 0.90 6.83 16.64
N LYS A 18 2.15 7.17 16.94
CA LYS A 18 2.81 6.89 18.22
C LYS A 18 3.56 8.14 18.65
N PRO A 19 3.78 8.33 19.97
CA PRO A 19 4.43 9.55 20.48
C PRO A 19 5.79 9.86 19.86
N GLU A 20 6.56 8.84 19.50
CA GLU A 20 7.90 9.00 18.95
C GLU A 20 7.94 9.30 17.45
N MET A 21 6.79 9.24 16.77
CA MET A 21 6.73 9.54 15.33
C MET A 21 6.70 11.04 15.07
N GLY A 22 7.52 11.47 14.11
CA GLY A 22 7.51 12.84 13.62
C GLY A 22 6.85 12.99 12.26
N VAL A 23 6.62 11.85 11.56
CA VAL A 23 6.07 11.88 10.19
C VAL A 23 5.37 10.56 9.87
N ILE A 24 4.31 10.67 9.08
CA ILE A 24 3.67 9.53 8.43
C ILE A 24 3.59 9.87 6.95
N VAL A 25 4.25 9.06 6.11
CA VAL A 25 4.16 9.19 4.67
C VAL A 25 3.10 8.21 4.17
N THR A 26 2.19 8.69 3.36
CA THR A 26 1.09 7.89 2.83
C THR A 26 1.11 7.93 1.30
N PHE A 27 1.15 6.75 0.69
CA PHE A 27 0.99 6.61 -0.75
C PHE A 27 -0.37 5.98 -1.02
N LEU A 28 -1.19 6.65 -1.81
CA LEU A 28 -2.50 6.14 -2.21
C LEU A 28 -2.51 5.93 -3.72
N GLY A 29 -2.73 4.68 -4.16
CA GLY A 29 -2.95 4.36 -5.55
C GLY A 29 -4.46 4.32 -5.84
N VAL A 30 -4.86 4.95 -6.92
CA VAL A 30 -6.26 4.99 -7.35
C VAL A 30 -6.40 4.54 -8.79
N VAL A 31 -7.59 4.10 -9.17
CA VAL A 31 -7.87 3.68 -10.54
C VAL A 31 -7.92 4.92 -11.43
N ARG A 32 -6.97 4.98 -12.36
CA ARG A 32 -6.88 6.11 -13.31
C ARG A 32 -7.79 5.88 -14.51
N GLY A 33 -8.56 6.92 -14.85
CA GLY A 33 -9.37 6.91 -16.06
C GLY A 33 -8.63 7.60 -17.19
N GLU A 34 -8.51 6.93 -18.34
CA GLU A 34 -7.85 7.46 -19.50
C GLU A 34 -8.49 6.83 -20.73
N GLY A 35 -8.92 7.67 -21.68
CA GLY A 35 -9.61 7.17 -22.86
C GLY A 35 -10.92 6.49 -22.49
N GLU A 36 -11.09 5.25 -22.94
CA GLU A 36 -12.30 4.47 -22.70
C GLU A 36 -12.24 3.56 -21.47
N ILE A 37 -11.20 3.70 -20.65
CA ILE A 37 -11.03 2.91 -19.44
C ILE A 37 -12.12 3.28 -18.44
N LYS A 38 -12.90 2.28 -18.01
CA LYS A 38 -14.00 2.46 -17.05
C LYS A 38 -13.67 1.97 -15.66
N GLY A 39 -12.62 1.14 -15.53
CA GLY A 39 -12.24 0.57 -14.27
C GLY A 39 -11.07 -0.39 -14.42
N MET A 40 -10.90 -1.22 -13.41
CA MET A 40 -9.80 -2.16 -13.33
C MET A 40 -10.25 -3.41 -12.58
N ASN A 41 -9.90 -4.58 -13.10
CA ASN A 41 -10.06 -5.82 -12.38
C ASN A 41 -8.73 -6.17 -11.71
N VAL A 42 -8.76 -6.38 -10.40
CA VAL A 42 -7.58 -6.73 -9.62
C VAL A 42 -7.75 -8.14 -9.09
N GLU A 43 -6.87 -9.03 -9.53
CA GLU A 43 -6.84 -10.40 -9.08
C GLU A 43 -5.61 -10.64 -8.21
N VAL A 44 -5.78 -11.41 -7.13
CA VAL A 44 -4.73 -11.65 -6.16
C VAL A 44 -4.65 -13.13 -5.82
N TYR A 45 -3.44 -13.69 -5.84
CA TYR A 45 -3.19 -14.98 -5.20
C TYR A 45 -3.05 -14.73 -3.71
N GLU A 46 -4.16 -14.80 -3.02
CA GLU A 46 -4.31 -14.23 -1.68
C GLU A 46 -3.28 -14.73 -0.67
N LYS A 47 -3.11 -16.04 -0.55
CA LYS A 47 -2.16 -16.60 0.42
C LYS A 47 -0.73 -16.14 0.18
N MET A 48 -0.27 -16.24 -1.07
CA MET A 48 1.08 -15.82 -1.43
C MET A 48 1.25 -14.31 -1.30
N ALA A 49 0.22 -13.56 -1.68
CA ALA A 49 0.25 -12.10 -1.59
C ALA A 49 0.34 -11.63 -0.14
N VAL A 50 -0.45 -12.21 0.75
CA VAL A 50 -0.40 -11.88 2.19
C VAL A 50 0.99 -12.17 2.74
N ASP A 51 1.56 -13.33 2.44
CA ASP A 51 2.90 -13.71 2.92
C ASP A 51 3.97 -12.73 2.40
N GLU A 52 3.91 -12.37 1.12
CA GLU A 52 4.87 -11.43 0.53
C GLU A 52 4.71 -10.01 1.11
N LEU A 53 3.48 -9.57 1.34
CA LEU A 53 3.24 -8.27 1.96
C LEU A 53 3.83 -8.21 3.37
N GLU A 54 3.66 -9.27 4.16
CA GLU A 54 4.23 -9.35 5.50
C GLU A 54 5.75 -9.32 5.47
N LYS A 55 6.35 -10.04 4.51
CA LYS A 55 7.80 -10.01 4.31
C LYS A 55 8.29 -8.62 3.95
N LEU A 56 7.60 -7.94 3.04
CA LEU A 56 7.96 -6.58 2.63
C LEU A 56 7.89 -5.60 3.80
N GLU A 57 6.84 -5.67 4.59
CA GLU A 57 6.69 -4.81 5.76
C GLU A 57 7.84 -5.03 6.75
N ARG A 58 8.19 -6.28 7.00
CA ARG A 58 9.30 -6.64 7.88
C ARG A 58 10.65 -6.18 7.33
N GLU A 59 10.90 -6.43 6.04
CA GLU A 59 12.13 -6.00 5.37
C GLU A 59 12.31 -4.49 5.43
N ALA A 60 11.24 -3.73 5.21
CA ALA A 60 11.31 -2.28 5.27
C ALA A 60 11.67 -1.79 6.67
N ARG A 61 11.11 -2.42 7.71
CA ARG A 61 11.45 -2.07 9.09
C ARG A 61 12.90 -2.41 9.44
N GLU A 62 13.46 -3.45 8.84
CA GLU A 62 14.85 -3.84 9.06
C GLU A 62 15.82 -2.96 8.27
N LYS A 63 15.42 -2.56 7.07
CA LYS A 63 16.28 -1.84 6.12
C LYS A 63 16.33 -0.33 6.37
N PHE A 64 15.26 0.24 6.87
CA PHE A 64 15.12 1.68 7.09
C PHE A 64 14.79 1.98 8.56
N GLU A 65 15.16 3.16 9.01
CA GLU A 65 14.83 3.61 10.37
C GLU A 65 13.40 4.13 10.42
N VAL A 66 12.45 3.19 10.43
CA VAL A 66 11.02 3.50 10.49
C VAL A 66 10.39 2.78 11.68
N GLU A 67 9.31 3.38 12.20
CA GLU A 67 8.62 2.86 13.39
C GLU A 67 7.48 1.92 13.02
N ALA A 68 6.83 2.16 11.91
CA ALA A 68 5.69 1.33 11.49
C ALA A 68 5.53 1.36 9.97
N VAL A 69 5.05 0.23 9.44
CA VAL A 69 4.75 0.07 8.02
C VAL A 69 3.43 -0.67 7.88
N GLU A 70 2.57 -0.19 7.01
CA GLU A 70 1.31 -0.87 6.72
C GLU A 70 1.01 -0.79 5.23
N ILE A 71 0.56 -1.92 4.66
CA ILE A 71 0.13 -2.00 3.27
C ILE A 71 -1.25 -2.62 3.24
N VAL A 72 -2.20 -1.95 2.59
CA VAL A 72 -3.55 -2.49 2.34
C VAL A 72 -3.79 -2.45 0.85
N HIS A 73 -4.05 -3.59 0.24
CA HIS A 73 -4.32 -3.71 -1.19
C HIS A 73 -5.69 -4.30 -1.44
N ARG A 74 -6.44 -3.69 -2.34
CA ARG A 74 -7.76 -4.16 -2.70
C ARG A 74 -7.70 -5.19 -3.83
N GLU A 75 -8.72 -6.04 -3.89
CA GLU A 75 -8.96 -6.95 -5.00
C GLU A 75 -10.41 -6.83 -5.46
N GLY A 76 -10.67 -7.24 -6.68
CA GLY A 76 -12.01 -7.22 -7.26
C GLY A 76 -12.15 -6.23 -8.40
N SER A 77 -13.38 -5.92 -8.77
CA SER A 77 -13.71 -4.96 -9.83
C SER A 77 -13.79 -3.56 -9.23
N LEU A 78 -12.91 -2.67 -9.69
CA LEU A 78 -12.82 -1.30 -9.19
C LEU A 78 -13.16 -0.34 -10.32
N LYS A 79 -13.87 0.73 -9.98
CA LYS A 79 -14.20 1.79 -10.93
C LYS A 79 -13.14 2.88 -10.92
N VAL A 80 -13.10 3.69 -11.98
CA VAL A 80 -12.23 4.86 -12.04
C VAL A 80 -12.44 5.72 -10.79
N GLY A 81 -11.33 6.11 -10.16
CA GLY A 81 -11.34 6.92 -8.94
C GLY A 81 -11.37 6.13 -7.65
N GLU A 82 -11.65 4.82 -7.71
CA GLU A 82 -11.63 4.01 -6.49
C GLU A 82 -10.19 3.75 -6.01
N ASN A 83 -10.05 3.58 -4.71
CA ASN A 83 -8.76 3.27 -4.09
C ASN A 83 -8.33 1.85 -4.45
N ILE A 84 -7.06 1.68 -4.79
CA ILE A 84 -6.47 0.37 -5.07
C ILE A 84 -5.61 -0.09 -3.91
N VAL A 85 -4.73 0.77 -3.44
CA VAL A 85 -3.72 0.42 -2.46
C VAL A 85 -3.36 1.63 -1.62
N VAL A 86 -3.10 1.41 -0.34
CA VAL A 86 -2.50 2.42 0.52
C VAL A 86 -1.26 1.82 1.19
N ILE A 87 -0.18 2.60 1.19
CA ILE A 87 1.05 2.27 1.90
C ILE A 87 1.30 3.40 2.88
N LEU A 88 1.45 3.07 4.16
CA LEU A 88 1.72 4.05 5.20
C LEU A 88 3.03 3.69 5.89
N VAL A 89 3.88 4.70 6.07
CA VAL A 89 5.16 4.53 6.76
C VAL A 89 5.29 5.61 7.82
N GLY A 90 5.39 5.20 9.07
CA GLY A 90 5.61 6.09 10.20
C GLY A 90 7.06 6.05 10.65
N ALA A 91 7.65 7.23 10.86
CA ALA A 91 9.05 7.33 11.26
C ALA A 91 9.29 8.60 12.09
N LYS A 92 10.47 8.70 12.69
CA LYS A 92 10.89 9.91 13.38
C LYS A 92 11.17 11.03 12.40
N HIS A 93 11.82 10.70 11.27
CA HIS A 93 12.30 11.67 10.29
C HIS A 93 11.82 11.31 8.87
N ARG A 94 11.57 12.33 8.07
CA ARG A 94 10.94 12.19 6.75
C ARG A 94 11.78 11.43 5.72
N LYS A 95 13.09 11.58 5.74
CA LYS A 95 13.95 10.96 4.72
C LYS A 95 13.81 9.44 4.70
N GLU A 96 13.87 8.81 5.86
CA GLU A 96 13.73 7.36 5.95
C GLU A 96 12.30 6.93 5.62
N ALA A 97 11.30 7.71 6.00
CA ALA A 97 9.91 7.40 5.67
C ALA A 97 9.68 7.42 4.16
N PHE A 98 10.17 8.44 3.44
CA PHE A 98 10.06 8.52 1.99
C PHE A 98 10.81 7.38 1.29
N ARG A 99 12.04 7.10 1.73
CA ARG A 99 12.84 6.02 1.14
C ARG A 99 12.17 4.67 1.32
N ALA A 100 11.65 4.39 2.50
CA ALA A 100 10.95 3.15 2.77
C ALA A 100 9.67 3.04 1.94
N CYS A 101 8.92 4.12 1.80
CA CYS A 101 7.70 4.12 1.01
C CYS A 101 8.00 3.83 -0.47
N GLU A 102 8.99 4.48 -1.05
CA GLU A 102 9.41 4.22 -2.43
C GLU A 102 9.86 2.77 -2.62
N TYR A 103 10.66 2.26 -1.70
CA TYR A 103 11.08 0.86 -1.71
C TYR A 103 9.89 -0.10 -1.73
N LEU A 104 8.91 0.16 -0.86
CA LEU A 104 7.72 -0.68 -0.77
C LEU A 104 6.87 -0.64 -2.05
N ILE A 105 6.72 0.52 -2.66
CA ILE A 105 6.00 0.67 -3.93
C ILE A 105 6.67 -0.19 -5.01
N ASP A 106 7.98 -0.05 -5.15
CA ASP A 106 8.76 -0.77 -6.17
C ASP A 106 8.71 -2.29 -5.95
N GLU A 107 8.95 -2.72 -4.73
CA GLU A 107 8.98 -4.15 -4.40
C GLU A 107 7.60 -4.80 -4.45
N LEU A 108 6.55 -4.06 -4.13
CA LEU A 108 5.18 -4.54 -4.26
C LEU A 108 4.90 -4.96 -5.71
N LYS A 109 5.30 -4.12 -6.67
CA LYS A 109 5.09 -4.39 -8.09
C LYS A 109 5.87 -5.61 -8.59
N GLU A 110 7.07 -5.80 -8.08
CA GLU A 110 7.95 -6.88 -8.53
C GLU A 110 7.63 -8.22 -7.90
N ARG A 111 7.20 -8.25 -6.66
CA ARG A 111 7.19 -9.47 -5.85
C ARG A 111 5.81 -10.00 -5.47
N VAL A 112 4.84 -9.13 -5.32
CA VAL A 112 3.53 -9.56 -4.82
C VAL A 112 2.65 -10.04 -5.99
N PRO A 113 2.08 -11.24 -5.90
CA PRO A 113 1.28 -11.82 -7.01
C PRO A 113 -0.09 -11.17 -7.12
N ILE A 114 -0.11 -10.01 -7.74
CA ILE A 114 -1.30 -9.20 -8.01
C ILE A 114 -1.33 -8.88 -9.49
N TRP A 115 -2.46 -9.17 -10.16
CA TRP A 115 -2.66 -8.86 -11.56
C TRP A 115 -3.74 -7.81 -11.72
N LYS A 116 -3.46 -6.84 -12.58
CA LYS A 116 -4.36 -5.72 -12.86
C LYS A 116 -4.70 -5.70 -14.34
N LYS A 117 -5.98 -5.66 -14.64
CA LYS A 117 -6.46 -5.55 -16.02
C LYS A 117 -7.44 -4.39 -16.14
N GLU A 118 -7.10 -3.43 -17.00
CA GLU A 118 -7.98 -2.31 -17.29
C GLU A 118 -9.18 -2.78 -18.11
N VAL A 119 -10.34 -2.24 -17.81
CA VAL A 119 -11.59 -2.61 -18.48
C VAL A 119 -12.36 -1.39 -18.95
#